data_a92d8443a01e5b759d650fac5339e05f
#
_entry.id   a92d8443a01e5b759d650fac5339e05f
#
_cell.length_a   1.000
_cell.length_b   1.000
_cell.length_c   1.000
_cell.angle_alpha   90.00
_cell.angle_beta   90.00
_cell.angle_gamma   90.00
#
_symmetry.space_group_name_H-M   'P 1'
#
loop_
_entity.id
_entity.type
_entity.pdbx_description
1 polymer ?
#
loop_
_entity_poly.entity_id
_entity_poly.type
_entity_poly.pdbx_seq_one_letter_code
_entity_poly.pdbx_strand_id
1 'polypeptide(L)'
;LKLLVTVICLSMGFFGGVFSPALVLGAALGGILTYVGSTFGITDLGDSLILAGMAALSASVIGAPIASIVIIFELSHSYDLAFVAIICVAGSCLISSLIFGHSFFDIQLINRNFRISRGRADILLSETSIKSIVGQNKYLHTTKTTKQELEKLFASSDFTEAYILNENQQLIGKIKVNDIIRELNYNIKINRRPLTLNVNESISEAITKASNFVGESIPVVNETNKLIGVITEADLFLQYLFVQESISSIEKD
;
A
#
# COMPACT_ATOMS: atom_id res chain seq x y z
N LEU A 1 29.79 9.81 -17.87
CA LEU A 1 30.14 8.40 -17.73
C LEU A 1 29.47 7.74 -16.51
N LYS A 2 29.66 8.31 -15.28
CA LYS A 2 29.11 7.72 -14.02
C LYS A 2 27.60 7.51 -14.09
N LEU A 3 26.83 8.44 -14.62
CA LEU A 3 25.38 8.32 -14.77
C LEU A 3 25.00 7.13 -15.68
N LEU A 4 25.62 7.02 -16.86
CA LEU A 4 25.37 5.94 -17.80
C LEU A 4 25.67 4.57 -17.17
N VAL A 5 26.83 4.45 -16.51
CA VAL A 5 27.22 3.21 -15.82
C VAL A 5 26.21 2.86 -14.71
N THR A 6 25.78 3.84 -13.93
CA THR A 6 24.78 3.60 -12.86
C THR A 6 23.45 3.13 -13.43
N VAL A 7 22.95 3.78 -14.49
CA VAL A 7 21.68 3.37 -15.13
C VAL A 7 21.78 1.95 -15.69
N ILE A 8 22.87 1.62 -16.37
CA ILE A 8 23.10 0.28 -16.92
C ILE A 8 23.16 -0.76 -15.78
N CYS A 9 23.96 -0.51 -14.74
CA CYS A 9 24.09 -1.44 -13.62
C CYS A 9 22.75 -1.68 -12.91
N LEU A 10 21.99 -0.63 -12.61
CA LEU A 10 20.69 -0.75 -11.95
C LEU A 10 19.67 -1.46 -12.86
N SER A 11 19.67 -1.19 -14.15
CA SER A 11 18.74 -1.86 -15.09
C SER A 11 19.06 -3.34 -15.29
N MET A 12 20.32 -3.75 -15.10
CA MET A 12 20.76 -5.15 -15.14
C MET A 12 20.54 -5.89 -13.79
N GLY A 13 19.95 -5.22 -12.79
CA GLY A 13 19.65 -5.83 -11.50
C GLY A 13 20.81 -5.90 -10.53
N PHE A 14 21.91 -5.20 -10.79
CA PHE A 14 22.99 -5.09 -9.80
C PHE A 14 22.56 -4.25 -8.61
N PHE A 15 22.95 -4.67 -7.41
CA PHE A 15 22.78 -3.88 -6.22
C PHE A 15 23.70 -2.66 -6.26
N GLY A 16 23.14 -1.46 -6.20
CA GLY A 16 23.89 -0.21 -6.23
C GLY A 16 23.18 0.92 -5.49
N GLY A 17 23.97 1.81 -4.86
CA GLY A 17 23.44 2.99 -4.18
C GLY A 17 23.07 4.09 -5.17
N VAL A 18 21.85 4.61 -5.08
CA VAL A 18 21.37 5.76 -5.89
C VAL A 18 21.89 7.09 -5.32
N PHE A 19 22.28 7.13 -4.04
CA PHE A 19 22.71 8.35 -3.35
C PHE A 19 23.93 9.01 -3.99
N SER A 20 25.04 8.26 -4.17
CA SER A 20 26.25 8.80 -4.75
C SER A 20 26.07 9.34 -6.19
N PRO A 21 25.35 8.66 -7.08
CA PRO A 21 24.99 9.22 -8.39
C PRO A 21 24.16 10.50 -8.30
N ALA A 22 23.20 10.58 -7.36
CA ALA A 22 22.38 11.77 -7.15
C ALA A 22 23.24 12.99 -6.70
N LEU A 23 24.18 12.78 -5.78
CA LEU A 23 25.13 13.82 -5.37
C LEU A 23 25.97 14.31 -6.56
N VAL A 24 26.53 13.42 -7.38
CA VAL A 24 27.36 13.81 -8.54
C VAL A 24 26.55 14.58 -9.59
N LEU A 25 25.31 14.18 -9.83
CA LEU A 25 24.41 14.91 -10.73
C LEU A 25 24.06 16.29 -10.20
N GLY A 26 23.75 16.37 -8.88
CA GLY A 26 23.49 17.63 -8.21
C GLY A 26 24.69 18.58 -8.27
N ALA A 27 25.89 18.06 -8.03
CA ALA A 27 27.15 18.83 -8.19
C ALA A 27 27.34 19.34 -9.63
N ALA A 28 27.10 18.48 -10.62
CA ALA A 28 27.22 18.85 -12.03
C ALA A 28 26.22 19.95 -12.43
N LEU A 29 24.96 19.86 -11.99
CA LEU A 29 23.95 20.90 -12.20
C LEU A 29 24.33 22.21 -11.51
N GLY A 30 24.79 22.15 -10.25
CA GLY A 30 25.31 23.31 -9.54
C GLY A 30 26.49 23.95 -10.26
N GLY A 31 27.43 23.16 -10.78
CA GLY A 31 28.56 23.64 -11.57
C GLY A 31 28.13 24.31 -12.89
N ILE A 32 27.13 23.77 -13.58
CA ILE A 32 26.55 24.42 -14.78
C ILE A 32 25.93 25.77 -14.41
N LEU A 33 25.18 25.84 -13.32
CA LEU A 33 24.58 27.08 -12.83
C LEU A 33 25.65 28.11 -12.45
N THR A 34 26.75 27.67 -11.83
CA THR A 34 27.92 28.53 -11.54
C THR A 34 28.53 29.10 -12.83
N TYR A 35 28.73 28.24 -13.84
CA TYR A 35 29.26 28.68 -15.11
C TYR A 35 28.35 29.70 -15.82
N VAL A 36 27.05 29.44 -15.84
CA VAL A 36 26.06 30.37 -16.38
C VAL A 36 26.03 31.67 -15.57
N GLY A 37 26.04 31.60 -14.21
CA GLY A 37 26.09 32.78 -13.33
C GLY A 37 27.31 33.66 -13.57
N SER A 38 28.47 33.05 -13.83
CA SER A 38 29.72 33.80 -14.13
C SER A 38 29.62 34.61 -15.41
N THR A 39 28.85 34.16 -16.43
CA THR A 39 28.61 34.93 -17.66
C THR A 39 27.77 36.19 -17.41
N PHE A 40 26.99 36.21 -16.33
CA PHE A 40 26.20 37.37 -15.86
C PHE A 40 26.92 38.19 -14.79
N GLY A 41 28.20 37.94 -14.52
CA GLY A 41 29.00 38.69 -13.54
C GLY A 41 28.84 38.23 -12.08
N ILE A 42 28.19 37.12 -11.82
CA ILE A 42 28.01 36.54 -10.48
C ILE A 42 29.12 35.50 -10.27
N THR A 43 30.21 35.88 -9.61
CA THR A 43 31.41 35.02 -9.48
C THR A 43 31.57 34.34 -8.13
N ASP A 44 30.94 34.86 -7.06
CA ASP A 44 31.24 34.44 -5.68
C ASP A 44 30.39 33.27 -5.16
N LEU A 45 29.52 32.68 -5.97
CA LEU A 45 28.56 31.65 -5.55
C LEU A 45 28.95 30.21 -5.96
N GLY A 46 30.13 30.00 -6.53
CA GLY A 46 30.52 28.74 -7.16
C GLY A 46 30.39 27.52 -6.27
N ASP A 47 31.07 27.50 -5.14
CA ASP A 47 31.07 26.38 -4.21
C ASP A 47 29.69 26.18 -3.56
N SER A 48 29.01 27.29 -3.27
CA SER A 48 27.68 27.28 -2.67
C SER A 48 26.64 26.63 -3.57
N LEU A 49 26.66 26.93 -4.90
CA LEU A 49 25.73 26.37 -5.86
C LEU A 49 25.99 24.88 -6.13
N ILE A 50 27.25 24.46 -6.12
CA ILE A 50 27.62 23.04 -6.29
C ILE A 50 27.09 22.22 -5.11
N LEU A 51 27.38 22.65 -3.86
CA LEU A 51 26.93 21.96 -2.65
C LEU A 51 25.41 22.00 -2.48
N ALA A 52 24.80 23.14 -2.78
CA ALA A 52 23.33 23.27 -2.76
C ALA A 52 22.65 22.35 -3.81
N GLY A 53 23.23 22.23 -5.00
CA GLY A 53 22.77 21.31 -6.03
C GLY A 53 22.87 19.84 -5.60
N MET A 54 23.98 19.47 -4.93
CA MET A 54 24.13 18.13 -4.33
C MET A 54 23.03 17.84 -3.31
N ALA A 55 22.80 18.78 -2.38
CA ALA A 55 21.78 18.65 -1.35
C ALA A 55 20.36 18.55 -1.96
N ALA A 56 20.02 19.47 -2.85
CA ALA A 56 18.70 19.60 -3.43
C ALA A 56 18.31 18.36 -4.25
N LEU A 57 19.22 17.86 -5.09
CA LEU A 57 18.92 16.68 -5.93
C LEU A 57 18.86 15.41 -5.08
N SER A 58 19.79 15.22 -4.13
CA SER A 58 19.76 14.03 -3.27
C SER A 58 18.49 14.00 -2.41
N ALA A 59 18.08 15.14 -1.85
CA ALA A 59 16.88 15.26 -1.04
C ALA A 59 15.61 14.87 -1.80
N SER A 60 15.43 15.37 -3.02
CA SER A 60 14.25 15.07 -3.84
C SER A 60 14.22 13.65 -4.36
N VAL A 61 15.36 13.06 -4.73
CA VAL A 61 15.45 11.68 -5.23
C VAL A 61 15.20 10.67 -4.11
N ILE A 62 15.83 10.90 -2.93
CA ILE A 62 15.76 9.94 -1.82
C ILE A 62 14.51 10.14 -0.96
N GLY A 63 13.98 11.38 -0.90
CA GLY A 63 12.89 11.72 0.01
C GLY A 63 13.34 11.95 1.45
N ALA A 64 14.63 12.28 1.67
CA ALA A 64 15.23 12.49 2.98
C ALA A 64 15.87 13.90 3.09
N PRO A 65 15.06 14.98 3.16
CA PRO A 65 15.57 16.34 3.12
C PRO A 65 16.50 16.67 4.29
N ILE A 66 16.13 16.30 5.51
CA ILE A 66 16.94 16.57 6.70
C ILE A 66 18.29 15.86 6.64
N ALA A 67 18.30 14.59 6.27
CA ALA A 67 19.55 13.81 6.14
C ALA A 67 20.47 14.42 5.08
N SER A 68 19.92 14.86 3.94
CA SER A 68 20.70 15.51 2.88
C SER A 68 21.34 16.81 3.33
N ILE A 69 20.63 17.64 4.11
CA ILE A 69 21.16 18.88 4.69
C ILE A 69 22.30 18.58 5.67
N VAL A 70 22.10 17.62 6.59
CA VAL A 70 23.11 17.24 7.60
C VAL A 70 24.38 16.71 6.93
N ILE A 71 24.26 15.88 5.89
CA ILE A 71 25.40 15.35 5.14
C ILE A 71 26.20 16.49 4.49
N ILE A 72 25.53 17.47 3.87
CA ILE A 72 26.23 18.60 3.25
C ILE A 72 26.88 19.50 4.31
N PHE A 73 26.21 19.72 5.45
CA PHE A 73 26.81 20.43 6.57
C PHE A 73 28.09 19.74 7.07
N GLU A 74 28.04 18.43 7.24
CA GLU A 74 29.20 17.66 7.70
C GLU A 74 30.34 17.64 6.68
N LEU A 75 30.04 17.58 5.39
CA LEU A 75 31.03 17.61 4.32
C LEU A 75 31.68 18.99 4.15
N SER A 76 30.92 20.09 4.36
CA SER A 76 31.39 21.45 4.14
C SER A 76 32.01 22.11 5.39
N HIS A 77 31.63 21.63 6.58
CA HIS A 77 31.95 22.25 7.88
C HIS A 77 31.65 23.78 7.95
N SER A 78 30.68 24.24 7.15
CA SER A 78 30.31 25.66 7.05
C SER A 78 28.81 25.84 7.26
N TYR A 79 28.45 26.70 8.22
CA TYR A 79 27.06 27.06 8.49
C TYR A 79 26.44 27.84 7.34
N ASP A 80 27.20 28.73 6.69
CA ASP A 80 26.71 29.55 5.57
C ASP A 80 26.27 28.67 4.40
N LEU A 81 27.07 27.65 4.07
CA LEU A 81 26.75 26.67 3.01
C LEU A 81 25.56 25.78 3.40
N ALA A 82 25.42 25.45 4.68
CA ALA A 82 24.26 24.70 5.18
C ALA A 82 22.96 25.53 5.04
N PHE A 83 22.97 26.84 5.30
CA PHE A 83 21.80 27.68 5.09
C PHE A 83 21.37 27.72 3.62
N VAL A 84 22.32 27.85 2.70
CA VAL A 84 22.03 27.82 1.26
C VAL A 84 21.44 26.46 0.88
N ALA A 85 22.01 25.36 1.39
CA ALA A 85 21.51 24.02 1.15
C ALA A 85 20.06 23.84 1.67
N ILE A 86 19.72 24.36 2.86
CA ILE A 86 18.36 24.31 3.43
C ILE A 86 17.35 24.95 2.47
N ILE A 87 17.64 26.13 1.96
CA ILE A 87 16.73 26.87 1.04
C ILE A 87 16.56 26.08 -0.26
N CYS A 88 17.65 25.58 -0.83
CA CYS A 88 17.61 24.82 -2.08
C CYS A 88 16.91 23.45 -1.91
N VAL A 89 17.12 22.76 -0.80
CA VAL A 89 16.43 21.51 -0.47
C VAL A 89 14.94 21.76 -0.30
N ALA A 90 14.54 22.79 0.46
CA ALA A 90 13.13 23.13 0.65
C ALA A 90 12.43 23.42 -0.69
N GLY A 91 13.04 24.23 -1.56
CA GLY A 91 12.53 24.51 -2.90
C GLY A 91 12.45 23.27 -3.79
N SER A 92 13.49 22.44 -3.80
CA SER A 92 13.56 21.22 -4.58
C SER A 92 12.51 20.20 -4.14
N CYS A 93 12.36 19.98 -2.84
CA CYS A 93 11.35 19.08 -2.28
C CYS A 93 9.93 19.58 -2.56
N LEU A 94 9.68 20.88 -2.45
CA LEU A 94 8.38 21.48 -2.79
C LEU A 94 8.03 21.24 -4.26
N ILE A 95 8.93 21.55 -5.17
CA ILE A 95 8.72 21.36 -6.61
C ILE A 95 8.52 19.87 -6.93
N SER A 96 9.36 19.01 -6.35
CA SER A 96 9.25 17.55 -6.55
C SER A 96 7.92 17.02 -6.04
N SER A 97 7.45 17.47 -4.88
CA SER A 97 6.15 17.05 -4.33
C SER A 97 4.96 17.54 -5.16
N LEU A 98 5.05 18.74 -5.75
CA LEU A 98 3.99 19.29 -6.61
C LEU A 98 3.92 18.60 -7.97
N ILE A 99 5.05 18.18 -8.53
CA ILE A 99 5.11 17.58 -9.89
C ILE A 99 4.93 16.06 -9.83
N PHE A 100 5.64 15.39 -8.93
CA PHE A 100 5.71 13.92 -8.86
C PHE A 100 4.92 13.33 -7.70
N GLY A 101 4.63 14.11 -6.65
CA GLY A 101 3.89 13.68 -5.46
C GLY A 101 4.70 12.82 -4.49
N HIS A 102 5.66 12.04 -4.98
CA HIS A 102 6.41 11.05 -4.21
C HIS A 102 7.90 11.05 -4.58
N SER A 103 8.77 10.61 -3.65
CA SER A 103 10.18 10.38 -3.95
C SER A 103 10.38 9.16 -4.86
N PHE A 104 11.59 9.01 -5.42
CA PHE A 104 11.92 7.84 -6.25
C PHE A 104 11.72 6.51 -5.51
N PHE A 105 12.10 6.43 -4.23
CA PHE A 105 11.92 5.22 -3.44
C PHE A 105 10.45 4.96 -3.09
N ASP A 106 9.68 6.03 -2.83
CA ASP A 106 8.23 5.91 -2.62
C ASP A 106 7.54 5.32 -3.85
N ILE A 107 7.90 5.81 -5.04
CA ILE A 107 7.36 5.28 -6.31
C ILE A 107 7.72 3.80 -6.49
N GLN A 108 8.96 3.40 -6.14
CA GLN A 108 9.34 1.98 -6.21
C GLN A 108 8.52 1.10 -5.25
N LEU A 109 8.24 1.59 -4.04
CA LEU A 109 7.42 0.87 -3.07
C LEU A 109 5.94 0.80 -3.53
N ILE A 110 5.40 1.90 -4.05
CA ILE A 110 4.04 1.94 -4.63
C ILE A 110 3.91 0.92 -5.78
N ASN A 111 4.91 0.84 -6.67
CA ASN A 111 4.92 -0.11 -7.79
C ASN A 111 5.00 -1.57 -7.33
N ARG A 112 5.45 -1.82 -6.11
CA ARG A 112 5.42 -3.14 -5.46
C ARG A 112 4.16 -3.36 -4.61
N ASN A 113 3.13 -2.54 -4.80
CA ASN A 113 1.85 -2.54 -4.06
C ASN A 113 1.96 -2.19 -2.57
N PHE A 114 3.09 -1.59 -2.14
CA PHE A 114 3.18 -1.02 -0.80
C PHE A 114 2.50 0.36 -0.77
N ARG A 115 1.54 0.54 0.13
CA ARG A 115 0.84 1.82 0.33
C ARG A 115 1.57 2.67 1.36
N ILE A 116 2.43 3.57 0.93
CA ILE A 116 3.28 4.41 1.81
C ILE A 116 2.50 5.51 2.54
N SER A 117 1.33 5.91 2.01
CA SER A 117 0.62 7.12 2.45
C SER A 117 -0.11 7.01 3.79
N ARG A 118 -0.11 5.85 4.46
CA ARG A 118 -1.00 5.58 5.59
C ARG A 118 -0.34 5.18 6.90
N GLY A 119 0.99 5.33 7.04
CA GLY A 119 1.67 5.08 8.30
C GLY A 119 1.94 3.59 8.61
N ARG A 120 2.50 3.33 9.82
CA ARG A 120 2.92 1.98 10.26
C ARG A 120 1.77 0.97 10.31
N ALA A 121 0.55 1.45 10.62
CA ALA A 121 -0.63 0.59 10.69
C ALA A 121 -0.94 -0.09 9.35
N ASP A 122 -0.86 0.63 8.24
CA ASP A 122 -1.16 0.08 6.92
C ASP A 122 -0.09 -0.92 6.46
N ILE A 123 1.16 -0.73 6.86
CA ILE A 123 2.23 -1.70 6.59
C ILE A 123 1.89 -3.01 7.31
N LEU A 124 1.58 -2.96 8.60
CA LEU A 124 1.21 -4.15 9.38
C LEU A 124 -0.05 -4.83 8.83
N LEU A 125 -1.07 -4.06 8.44
CA LEU A 125 -2.27 -4.60 7.81
C LEU A 125 -2.00 -5.23 6.44
N SER A 126 -1.02 -4.72 5.70
CA SER A 126 -0.62 -5.29 4.40
C SER A 126 0.23 -6.55 4.52
N GLU A 127 0.96 -6.71 5.62
CA GLU A 127 1.76 -7.91 5.89
C GLU A 127 0.98 -9.01 6.62
N THR A 128 -0.11 -8.65 7.32
CA THR A 128 -0.93 -9.61 8.07
C THR A 128 -1.96 -10.25 7.14
N SER A 129 -1.90 -11.59 7.04
CA SER A 129 -2.89 -12.37 6.27
C SER A 129 -4.21 -12.48 7.02
N ILE A 130 -5.33 -12.48 6.27
CA ILE A 130 -6.67 -12.74 6.81
C ILE A 130 -6.82 -14.14 7.42
N LYS A 131 -5.89 -15.05 7.17
CA LYS A 131 -5.87 -16.40 7.74
C LYS A 131 -5.94 -16.39 9.27
N SER A 132 -5.43 -15.35 9.93
CA SER A 132 -5.45 -15.20 11.38
C SER A 132 -6.85 -14.97 11.96
N ILE A 133 -7.79 -14.47 11.16
CA ILE A 133 -9.17 -14.13 11.59
C ILE A 133 -10.25 -15.02 10.96
N VAL A 134 -9.90 -15.84 9.97
CA VAL A 134 -10.81 -16.78 9.33
C VAL A 134 -11.20 -17.92 10.28
N GLY A 135 -12.45 -18.35 10.21
CA GLY A 135 -12.93 -19.55 10.91
C GLY A 135 -13.47 -19.32 12.33
N GLN A 136 -13.47 -18.08 12.81
CA GLN A 136 -14.07 -17.76 14.13
C GLN A 136 -15.59 -17.64 14.07
N ASN A 137 -16.15 -17.35 12.90
CA ASN A 137 -17.58 -17.12 12.71
C ASN A 137 -18.30 -18.38 12.23
N LYS A 138 -19.50 -18.58 12.76
CA LYS A 138 -20.44 -19.58 12.25
C LYS A 138 -21.07 -19.08 10.96
N TYR A 139 -21.39 -20.00 10.05
CA TYR A 139 -22.08 -19.70 8.80
C TYR A 139 -22.94 -20.88 8.36
N LEU A 140 -23.98 -20.58 7.59
CA LEU A 140 -24.80 -21.63 6.98
C LEU A 140 -24.22 -22.06 5.64
N HIS A 141 -24.21 -23.38 5.42
CA HIS A 141 -23.84 -23.93 4.13
C HIS A 141 -24.73 -25.13 3.79
N THR A 142 -24.88 -25.38 2.50
CA THR A 142 -25.64 -26.52 1.98
C THR A 142 -25.09 -26.98 0.64
N THR A 143 -25.25 -28.25 0.35
CA THR A 143 -25.02 -28.82 -0.99
C THR A 143 -26.32 -28.92 -1.79
N LYS A 144 -27.47 -28.69 -1.14
CA LYS A 144 -28.79 -28.84 -1.70
C LYS A 144 -29.41 -27.50 -2.03
N THR A 145 -30.07 -27.41 -3.17
CA THR A 145 -30.64 -26.16 -3.69
C THR A 145 -32.18 -26.20 -3.80
N THR A 146 -32.83 -27.23 -3.23
CA THR A 146 -34.28 -27.38 -3.26
C THR A 146 -34.93 -26.37 -2.30
N LYS A 147 -36.01 -25.72 -2.72
CA LYS A 147 -36.71 -24.69 -1.93
C LYS A 147 -37.05 -25.16 -0.51
N GLN A 148 -37.62 -26.39 -0.38
CA GLN A 148 -38.01 -26.94 0.90
C GLN A 148 -36.84 -27.16 1.86
N GLU A 149 -35.68 -27.56 1.35
CA GLU A 149 -34.49 -27.78 2.17
C GLU A 149 -33.85 -26.45 2.60
N LEU A 150 -33.86 -25.44 1.72
CA LEU A 150 -33.39 -24.11 2.04
C LEU A 150 -34.30 -23.43 3.09
N GLU A 151 -35.61 -23.53 2.94
CA GLU A 151 -36.58 -23.03 3.94
C GLU A 151 -36.35 -23.66 5.32
N LYS A 152 -36.14 -24.98 5.39
CA LYS A 152 -35.82 -25.67 6.65
C LYS A 152 -34.48 -25.21 7.23
N LEU A 153 -33.47 -25.02 6.37
CA LEU A 153 -32.14 -24.57 6.81
C LEU A 153 -32.21 -23.18 7.46
N PHE A 154 -32.92 -22.25 6.83
CA PHE A 154 -33.07 -20.89 7.37
C PHE A 154 -34.02 -20.84 8.59
N ALA A 155 -35.08 -21.64 8.61
CA ALA A 155 -36.01 -21.69 9.74
C ALA A 155 -35.35 -22.20 11.03
N SER A 156 -34.26 -22.94 10.93
CA SER A 156 -33.52 -23.48 12.08
C SER A 156 -32.35 -22.59 12.54
N SER A 157 -32.22 -21.38 12.01
CA SER A 157 -31.06 -20.49 12.26
C SER A 157 -31.46 -19.03 12.19
N ASP A 158 -30.66 -18.18 12.82
CA ASP A 158 -30.79 -16.72 12.81
C ASP A 158 -30.06 -16.06 11.61
N PHE A 159 -29.41 -16.84 10.74
CA PHE A 159 -28.68 -16.33 9.58
C PHE A 159 -29.62 -16.01 8.43
N THR A 160 -29.30 -14.91 7.71
CA THR A 160 -30.05 -14.46 6.53
C THR A 160 -29.42 -14.86 5.20
N GLU A 161 -28.21 -15.41 5.25
CA GLU A 161 -27.42 -15.82 4.08
C GLU A 161 -26.87 -17.24 4.25
N ALA A 162 -26.79 -18.00 3.15
CA ALA A 162 -26.21 -19.33 3.16
C ALA A 162 -25.31 -19.55 1.92
N TYR A 163 -24.26 -20.34 2.08
CA TYR A 163 -23.30 -20.69 1.03
C TYR A 163 -23.65 -22.03 0.41
N ILE A 164 -23.66 -22.07 -0.91
CA ILE A 164 -23.91 -23.31 -1.66
C ILE A 164 -22.55 -23.88 -2.04
N LEU A 165 -22.32 -25.12 -1.64
CA LEU A 165 -21.08 -25.85 -1.88
C LEU A 165 -21.34 -27.06 -2.77
N ASN A 166 -20.32 -27.51 -3.50
CA ASN A 166 -20.36 -28.82 -4.16
C ASN A 166 -19.89 -29.94 -3.20
N GLU A 167 -19.89 -31.18 -3.68
CA GLU A 167 -19.43 -32.34 -2.92
C GLU A 167 -17.96 -32.23 -2.47
N ASN A 168 -17.15 -31.45 -3.20
CA ASN A 168 -15.75 -31.18 -2.89
C ASN A 168 -15.56 -29.97 -1.96
N GLN A 169 -16.65 -29.45 -1.37
CA GLN A 169 -16.67 -28.25 -0.51
C GLN A 169 -16.20 -26.96 -1.21
N GLN A 170 -16.28 -26.90 -2.53
CA GLN A 170 -16.00 -25.68 -3.29
C GLN A 170 -17.23 -24.77 -3.35
N LEU A 171 -17.01 -23.47 -3.29
CA LEU A 171 -18.08 -22.48 -3.33
C LEU A 171 -18.69 -22.38 -4.73
N ILE A 172 -19.99 -22.68 -4.84
CA ILE A 172 -20.79 -22.53 -6.05
C ILE A 172 -21.48 -21.17 -6.07
N GLY A 173 -21.95 -20.72 -4.91
CA GLY A 173 -22.68 -19.46 -4.83
C GLY A 173 -23.15 -19.14 -3.43
N LYS A 174 -23.90 -18.04 -3.33
CA LYS A 174 -24.49 -17.50 -2.11
C LYS A 174 -25.97 -17.24 -2.35
N ILE A 175 -26.80 -17.51 -1.34
CA ILE A 175 -28.24 -17.27 -1.38
C ILE A 175 -28.66 -16.48 -0.15
N LYS A 176 -29.66 -15.60 -0.31
CA LYS A 176 -30.29 -14.83 0.75
C LYS A 176 -31.69 -15.37 1.04
N VAL A 177 -32.11 -15.33 2.29
CA VAL A 177 -33.47 -15.74 2.69
C VAL A 177 -34.53 -14.98 1.91
N ASN A 178 -34.30 -13.69 1.63
CA ASN A 178 -35.23 -12.84 0.87
C ASN A 178 -35.41 -13.30 -0.59
N ASP A 179 -34.42 -13.94 -1.18
CA ASP A 179 -34.50 -14.46 -2.55
C ASP A 179 -35.38 -15.71 -2.62
N ILE A 180 -35.49 -16.45 -1.49
CA ILE A 180 -36.38 -17.63 -1.38
C ILE A 180 -37.83 -17.19 -1.18
N ILE A 181 -38.06 -16.17 -0.35
CA ILE A 181 -39.40 -15.69 0.01
C ILE A 181 -40.09 -14.96 -1.16
N ARG A 182 -39.30 -14.22 -1.96
CA ARG A 182 -39.84 -13.41 -3.07
C ARG A 182 -40.24 -14.22 -4.31
N GLU A 183 -39.69 -15.41 -4.49
CA GLU A 183 -39.95 -16.20 -5.69
C GLU A 183 -41.09 -17.20 -5.49
N LEU A 184 -42.20 -16.89 -6.13
CA LEU A 184 -43.38 -17.76 -6.25
C LEU A 184 -43.14 -18.97 -7.21
N ASN A 185 -42.21 -18.84 -8.13
CA ASN A 185 -41.89 -19.85 -9.15
C ASN A 185 -40.49 -20.44 -8.85
N TYR A 186 -40.40 -21.65 -8.39
CA TYR A 186 -39.29 -22.59 -8.15
C TYR A 186 -37.87 -22.25 -8.67
N ASN A 187 -37.60 -21.07 -9.22
CA ASN A 187 -36.36 -20.62 -9.79
C ASN A 187 -35.62 -19.67 -8.82
N ILE A 188 -35.01 -20.27 -7.79
CA ILE A 188 -34.32 -19.52 -6.74
C ILE A 188 -33.10 -18.78 -7.32
N LYS A 189 -33.03 -17.46 -7.12
CA LYS A 189 -31.95 -16.62 -7.59
C LYS A 189 -30.68 -16.85 -6.74
N ILE A 190 -29.78 -17.67 -7.25
CA ILE A 190 -28.48 -17.91 -6.64
C ILE A 190 -27.46 -16.90 -7.17
N ASN A 191 -26.80 -16.16 -6.28
CA ASN A 191 -25.64 -15.36 -6.66
C ASN A 191 -24.44 -16.30 -6.87
N ARG A 192 -24.14 -16.62 -8.13
CA ARG A 192 -23.05 -17.53 -8.52
C ARG A 192 -21.66 -16.89 -8.50
N ARG A 193 -21.58 -15.59 -8.31
CA ARG A 193 -20.32 -14.84 -8.21
C ARG A 193 -20.37 -13.90 -7.00
N PRO A 194 -20.47 -14.44 -5.78
CA PRO A 194 -20.38 -13.61 -4.59
C PRO A 194 -18.98 -13.00 -4.50
N LEU A 195 -18.86 -11.87 -3.80
CA LEU A 195 -17.56 -11.36 -3.41
C LEU A 195 -16.87 -12.43 -2.56
N THR A 196 -15.64 -12.81 -2.91
CA THR A 196 -14.82 -13.79 -2.19
C THR A 196 -13.49 -13.17 -1.82
N LEU A 197 -12.93 -13.61 -0.69
CA LEU A 197 -11.56 -13.30 -0.29
C LEU A 197 -10.72 -14.57 -0.39
N ASN A 198 -9.45 -14.43 -0.80
CA ASN A 198 -8.52 -15.55 -0.76
C ASN A 198 -7.85 -15.61 0.62
N VAL A 199 -7.69 -16.80 1.18
CA VAL A 199 -7.08 -17.01 2.51
C VAL A 199 -5.68 -16.41 2.65
N ASN A 200 -4.97 -16.22 1.56
CA ASN A 200 -3.61 -15.64 1.52
C ASN A 200 -3.62 -14.11 1.32
N GLU A 201 -4.78 -13.49 1.11
CA GLU A 201 -4.87 -12.03 1.01
C GLU A 201 -4.52 -11.35 2.33
N SER A 202 -4.00 -10.13 2.23
CA SER A 202 -3.74 -9.28 3.38
C SER A 202 -5.03 -8.66 3.92
N ILE A 203 -5.01 -8.26 5.20
CA ILE A 203 -6.14 -7.56 5.82
C ILE A 203 -6.43 -6.24 5.09
N SER A 204 -5.40 -5.53 4.63
CA SER A 204 -5.55 -4.28 3.86
C SER A 204 -6.29 -4.50 2.53
N GLU A 205 -5.97 -5.58 1.81
CA GLU A 205 -6.66 -5.96 0.57
C GLU A 205 -8.11 -6.37 0.84
N ALA A 206 -8.33 -7.15 1.91
CA ALA A 206 -9.68 -7.56 2.33
C ALA A 206 -10.56 -6.36 2.68
N ILE A 207 -10.06 -5.39 3.46
CA ILE A 207 -10.76 -4.14 3.79
C ILE A 207 -11.11 -3.38 2.50
N THR A 208 -10.17 -3.29 1.55
CA THR A 208 -10.40 -2.59 0.28
C THR A 208 -11.51 -3.26 -0.55
N LYS A 209 -11.54 -4.59 -0.62
CA LYS A 209 -12.58 -5.34 -1.31
C LYS A 209 -13.93 -5.26 -0.58
N ALA A 210 -13.91 -5.26 0.75
CA ALA A 210 -15.11 -5.16 1.57
C ALA A 210 -15.75 -3.77 1.59
N SER A 211 -15.05 -2.72 1.17
CA SER A 211 -15.53 -1.31 1.24
C SER A 211 -16.88 -1.05 0.56
N ASN A 212 -17.24 -1.84 -0.46
CA ASN A 212 -18.51 -1.74 -1.17
C ASN A 212 -19.38 -3.01 -0.98
N PHE A 213 -19.02 -3.85 -0.02
CA PHE A 213 -19.77 -5.06 0.24
C PHE A 213 -21.09 -4.74 0.97
N VAL A 214 -22.16 -5.46 0.60
CA VAL A 214 -23.45 -5.39 1.28
C VAL A 214 -23.93 -6.82 1.52
N GLY A 215 -23.83 -7.26 2.76
CA GLY A 215 -24.20 -8.61 3.13
C GLY A 215 -23.86 -8.91 4.59
N GLU A 216 -24.13 -10.13 5.03
CA GLU A 216 -23.88 -10.58 6.40
C GLU A 216 -22.42 -10.98 6.59
N SER A 217 -21.86 -11.69 5.62
CA SER A 217 -20.48 -12.18 5.66
C SER A 217 -19.90 -12.39 4.27
N ILE A 218 -18.56 -12.37 4.17
CA ILE A 218 -17.78 -12.59 2.95
C ILE A 218 -17.12 -13.96 3.05
N PRO A 219 -17.33 -14.86 2.08
CA PRO A 219 -16.71 -16.17 2.08
C PRO A 219 -15.22 -16.08 1.77
N VAL A 220 -14.42 -16.81 2.52
CA VAL A 220 -12.99 -16.96 2.33
C VAL A 220 -12.70 -18.31 1.71
N VAL A 221 -12.00 -18.31 0.60
CA VAL A 221 -11.66 -19.51 -0.17
C VAL A 221 -10.16 -19.69 -0.31
N ASN A 222 -9.73 -20.91 -0.55
CA ASN A 222 -8.35 -21.20 -0.94
C ASN A 222 -8.18 -21.15 -2.47
N GLU A 223 -6.99 -21.47 -2.96
CA GLU A 223 -6.65 -21.48 -4.39
C GLU A 223 -7.50 -22.48 -5.21
N THR A 224 -8.03 -23.53 -4.59
CA THR A 224 -8.91 -24.52 -5.22
C THR A 224 -10.40 -24.16 -5.11
N ASN A 225 -10.73 -22.92 -4.70
CA ASN A 225 -12.08 -22.42 -4.46
C ASN A 225 -12.86 -23.19 -3.36
N LYS A 226 -12.15 -23.86 -2.45
CA LYS A 226 -12.75 -24.53 -1.30
C LYS A 226 -13.04 -23.48 -0.23
N LEU A 227 -14.25 -23.50 0.34
CA LEU A 227 -14.64 -22.59 1.44
C LEU A 227 -13.87 -22.97 2.72
N ILE A 228 -13.10 -22.03 3.25
CA ILE A 228 -12.33 -22.19 4.49
C ILE A 228 -13.11 -21.63 5.70
N GLY A 229 -13.84 -20.57 5.47
CA GLY A 229 -14.63 -19.89 6.50
C GLY A 229 -15.25 -18.61 5.95
N VAL A 230 -15.70 -17.77 6.85
CA VAL A 230 -16.27 -16.46 6.51
C VAL A 230 -15.66 -15.37 7.38
N ILE A 231 -15.68 -14.15 6.89
CA ILE A 231 -15.27 -12.94 7.59
C ILE A 231 -16.40 -11.92 7.49
N THR A 232 -16.69 -11.24 8.57
CA THR A 232 -17.62 -10.11 8.60
C THR A 232 -16.88 -8.78 8.49
N GLU A 233 -17.58 -7.70 8.16
CA GLU A 233 -17.01 -6.35 8.23
C GLU A 233 -16.54 -6.00 9.65
N ALA A 234 -17.24 -6.51 10.67
CA ALA A 234 -16.88 -6.31 12.07
C ALA A 234 -15.52 -6.94 12.41
N ASP A 235 -15.21 -8.13 11.88
CA ASP A 235 -13.91 -8.78 12.10
C ASP A 235 -12.77 -7.97 11.49
N LEU A 236 -12.96 -7.46 10.27
CA LEU A 236 -11.98 -6.60 9.61
C LEU A 236 -11.77 -5.30 10.38
N PHE A 237 -12.86 -4.71 10.89
CA PHE A 237 -12.80 -3.48 11.68
C PHE A 237 -12.11 -3.70 13.03
N LEU A 238 -12.42 -4.78 13.74
CA LEU A 238 -11.76 -5.12 15.00
C LEU A 238 -10.26 -5.35 14.81
N GLN A 239 -9.87 -6.03 13.74
CA GLN A 239 -8.47 -6.23 13.43
C GLN A 239 -7.75 -4.92 13.06
N TYR A 240 -8.43 -4.01 12.36
CA TYR A 240 -7.92 -2.67 12.11
C TYR A 240 -7.68 -1.90 13.41
N LEU A 241 -8.64 -1.90 14.34
CA LEU A 241 -8.49 -1.26 15.64
C LEU A 241 -7.35 -1.87 16.46
N PHE A 242 -7.24 -3.20 16.49
CA PHE A 242 -6.17 -3.89 17.20
C PHE A 242 -4.78 -3.48 16.72
N VAL A 243 -4.59 -3.36 15.41
CA VAL A 243 -3.33 -2.88 14.84
C VAL A 243 -3.06 -1.43 15.21
N GLN A 244 -4.07 -0.56 15.19
CA GLN A 244 -3.95 0.85 15.60
C GLN A 244 -3.56 0.99 17.08
N GLU A 245 -4.19 0.24 17.97
CA GLU A 245 -3.87 0.25 19.40
C GLU A 245 -2.46 -0.27 19.67
N SER A 246 -2.04 -1.34 18.98
CA SER A 246 -0.70 -1.91 19.11
C SER A 246 0.40 -0.89 18.76
N ILE A 247 0.18 -0.07 17.73
CA ILE A 247 1.12 0.98 17.35
C ILE A 247 1.10 2.13 18.36
N SER A 248 -0.08 2.55 18.81
CA SER A 248 -0.19 3.63 19.80
C SER A 248 0.46 3.26 21.14
N SER A 249 0.50 1.98 21.51
CA SER A 249 1.21 1.52 22.71
C SER A 249 2.73 1.57 22.55
N ILE A 250 3.24 1.18 21.37
CA ILE A 250 4.69 1.22 21.06
C ILE A 250 5.22 2.66 20.97
N GLU A 251 4.38 3.63 20.59
CA GLU A 251 4.78 5.03 20.48
C GLU A 251 4.75 5.79 21.82
N LYS A 252 4.21 5.19 22.87
CA LYS A 252 4.15 5.77 24.23
C LYS A 252 5.28 5.33 25.14
N ASP A 253 5.99 4.26 24.79
CA ASP A 253 7.20 3.76 25.45
C ASP A 253 8.47 4.34 24.77
#